data_785a5d55fc5c62aa2e12c4c9eaa770e5
#
_entry.id   785a5d55fc5c62aa2e12c4c9eaa770e5
#
_cell.length_a   1.000
_cell.length_b   1.000
_cell.length_c   1.000
_cell.angle_alpha   90.00
_cell.angle_beta   90.00
_cell.angle_gamma   90.00
#
_symmetry.space_group_name_H-M   'P 1'
#
loop_
_entity.id
_entity.type
_entity.pdbx_description
1 polymer ?
#
loop_
_entity_poly.entity_id
_entity_poly.type
_entity_poly.pdbx_seq_one_letter_code
_entity_poly.pdbx_strand_id
1 'polypeptide(L)'
;TSWSTKIDDGTVYQSDALIVTCPLPQAYSLLITAHVEIPEALFQCAYDRTLGLLAVLDGESAVPAPGGIQSPDDSLQFVADNYMKGISQIPAITVHFSPAFSEQHWDDEPHALHQLLIKHAQHFLGQSRIVESQVKKWRFAPPRTPWPQRIWQHESLVIAGDAMSGPKVEGAALSGLAAANAISELQN
;
A
#
# COMPACT_ATOMS: atom_id res chain seq x y z
N THR A 1 31.30 -1.80 -2.72
CA THR A 1 30.21 -2.75 -3.08
C THR A 1 29.45 -2.16 -4.25
N SER A 2 29.18 -2.95 -5.30
CA SER A 2 28.34 -2.54 -6.42
C SER A 2 27.10 -3.44 -6.49
N TRP A 3 25.98 -2.89 -6.88
CA TRP A 3 24.71 -3.58 -7.03
C TRP A 3 24.39 -3.82 -8.49
N SER A 4 23.85 -5.00 -8.78
CA SER A 4 23.37 -5.38 -10.10
C SER A 4 21.86 -5.71 -9.99
N THR A 5 21.01 -4.83 -10.50
CA THR A 5 19.56 -4.98 -10.43
C THR A 5 19.02 -5.39 -11.79
N LYS A 6 18.44 -6.58 -11.88
CA LYS A 6 17.77 -7.07 -13.08
C LYS A 6 16.26 -6.84 -12.99
N ILE A 7 15.66 -6.26 -14.03
CA ILE A 7 14.22 -6.07 -14.15
C ILE A 7 13.58 -7.14 -15.06
N ASP A 8 12.25 -7.18 -15.12
CA ASP A 8 11.46 -8.27 -15.76
C ASP A 8 11.72 -8.43 -17.26
N ASP A 9 12.09 -7.36 -17.98
CA ASP A 9 12.45 -7.42 -19.40
C ASP A 9 13.88 -7.93 -19.65
N GLY A 10 14.62 -8.25 -18.58
CA GLY A 10 15.99 -8.74 -18.62
C GLY A 10 17.05 -7.64 -18.57
N THR A 11 16.67 -6.35 -18.59
CA THR A 11 17.60 -5.23 -18.45
C THR A 11 18.31 -5.27 -17.09
N VAL A 12 19.59 -4.94 -17.09
CA VAL A 12 20.43 -4.94 -15.89
C VAL A 12 20.96 -3.52 -15.63
N TYR A 13 20.73 -3.01 -14.44
CA TYR A 13 21.26 -1.74 -13.96
C TYR A 13 22.39 -1.99 -12.96
N GLN A 14 23.48 -1.22 -13.10
CA GLN A 14 24.56 -1.20 -12.13
C GLN A 14 24.49 0.09 -11.29
N SER A 15 24.71 -0.02 -9.98
CA SER A 15 24.69 1.12 -9.07
C SER A 15 25.65 0.92 -7.89
N ASP A 16 26.14 2.01 -7.31
CA ASP A 16 27.01 1.99 -6.13
C ASP A 16 26.20 1.84 -4.83
N ALA A 17 24.92 2.17 -4.87
CA ALA A 17 24.01 2.04 -3.74
C ALA A 17 22.63 1.53 -4.20
N LEU A 18 21.90 0.91 -3.28
CA LEU A 18 20.56 0.38 -3.52
C LEU A 18 19.59 0.80 -2.40
N ILE A 19 18.47 1.40 -2.77
CA ILE A 19 17.35 1.66 -1.85
C ILE A 19 16.20 0.75 -2.23
N VAL A 20 15.74 -0.08 -1.29
CA VAL A 20 14.61 -1.01 -1.46
C VAL A 20 13.42 -0.48 -0.68
N THR A 21 12.29 -0.21 -1.36
CA THR A 21 11.11 0.43 -0.77
C THR A 21 9.82 -0.37 -0.86
N CYS A 22 9.88 -1.57 -1.41
CA CYS A 22 8.74 -2.49 -1.44
C CYS A 22 8.46 -3.07 -0.04
N PRO A 23 7.25 -3.64 0.19
CA PRO A 23 6.95 -4.32 1.46
C PRO A 23 8.02 -5.32 1.86
N LEU A 24 8.32 -5.41 3.17
CA LEU A 24 9.45 -6.21 3.68
C LEU A 24 9.48 -7.67 3.21
N PRO A 25 8.35 -8.41 3.10
CA PRO A 25 8.38 -9.77 2.55
C PRO A 25 8.84 -9.82 1.09
N GLN A 26 8.53 -8.79 0.30
CA GLN A 26 9.02 -8.67 -1.08
C GLN A 26 10.49 -8.27 -1.11
N ALA A 27 10.89 -7.32 -0.26
CA ALA A 27 12.30 -6.94 -0.10
C ALA A 27 13.16 -8.16 0.25
N TYR A 28 12.72 -9.01 1.18
CA TYR A 28 13.41 -10.25 1.53
C TYR A 28 13.60 -11.16 0.32
N SER A 29 12.53 -11.38 -0.45
CA SER A 29 12.60 -12.24 -1.63
C SER A 29 13.60 -11.74 -2.69
N LEU A 30 13.76 -10.42 -2.81
CA LEU A 30 14.75 -9.83 -3.71
C LEU A 30 16.17 -9.95 -3.16
N LEU A 31 16.35 -9.72 -1.87
CA LEU A 31 17.68 -9.60 -1.24
C LEU A 31 18.29 -10.95 -0.84
N ILE A 32 17.49 -12.01 -0.71
CA ILE A 32 17.99 -13.35 -0.38
C ILE A 32 19.02 -13.85 -1.42
N THR A 33 18.86 -13.46 -2.67
CA THR A 33 19.78 -13.81 -3.76
C THR A 33 21.08 -12.99 -3.74
N ALA A 34 21.08 -11.88 -3.03
CA ALA A 34 22.26 -11.00 -2.88
C ALA A 34 23.17 -11.41 -1.71
N HIS A 35 22.82 -12.47 -0.97
CA HIS A 35 23.57 -12.97 0.20
C HIS A 35 23.83 -11.91 1.29
N VAL A 36 22.91 -10.95 1.44
CA VAL A 36 22.98 -9.93 2.50
C VAL A 36 22.41 -10.51 3.79
N GLU A 37 23.16 -10.40 4.87
CA GLU A 37 22.66 -10.74 6.21
C GLU A 37 21.70 -9.65 6.70
N ILE A 38 20.42 -10.00 6.74
CA ILE A 38 19.36 -9.11 7.17
C ILE A 38 18.81 -9.60 8.51
N PRO A 39 18.64 -8.72 9.52
CA PRO A 39 18.12 -9.12 10.82
C PRO A 39 16.74 -9.79 10.69
N GLU A 40 16.56 -10.94 11.31
CA GLU A 40 15.29 -11.66 11.31
C GLU A 40 14.14 -10.77 11.79
N ALA A 41 14.37 -9.94 12.79
CA ALA A 41 13.39 -9.01 13.34
C ALA A 41 12.82 -8.03 12.29
N LEU A 42 13.58 -7.70 11.24
CA LEU A 42 13.10 -6.85 10.14
C LEU A 42 11.99 -7.55 9.34
N PHE A 43 12.05 -8.88 9.22
CA PHE A 43 11.07 -9.67 8.47
C PHE A 43 9.93 -10.22 9.31
N GLN A 44 9.96 -10.02 10.62
CA GLN A 44 8.84 -10.34 11.50
C GLN A 44 7.71 -9.29 11.42
N CYS A 45 7.85 -8.27 10.56
CA CYS A 45 6.78 -7.32 10.30
C CYS A 45 5.60 -8.04 9.65
N ALA A 46 4.51 -8.15 10.40
CA ALA A 46 3.24 -8.63 9.88
C ALA A 46 2.51 -7.51 9.14
N TYR A 47 1.79 -7.88 8.10
CA TYR A 47 0.96 -6.96 7.32
C TYR A 47 -0.50 -7.39 7.36
N ASP A 48 -1.39 -6.44 7.31
CA ASP A 48 -2.79 -6.69 7.04
C ASP A 48 -3.02 -6.89 5.53
N ARG A 49 -4.08 -7.63 5.21
CA ARG A 49 -4.65 -7.67 3.87
C ARG A 49 -5.72 -6.60 3.75
N THR A 50 -5.85 -6.00 2.57
CA THR A 50 -6.92 -5.03 2.30
C THR A 50 -7.56 -5.32 0.96
N LEU A 51 -8.87 -5.56 1.00
CA LEU A 51 -9.72 -5.53 -0.18
C LEU A 51 -10.10 -4.08 -0.47
N GLY A 52 -10.09 -3.70 -1.72
CA GLY A 52 -10.49 -2.37 -2.17
C GLY A 52 -11.50 -2.46 -3.31
N LEU A 53 -12.51 -1.59 -3.28
CA LEU A 53 -13.41 -1.33 -4.41
C LEU A 53 -13.12 0.06 -4.94
N LEU A 54 -12.78 0.15 -6.22
CA LEU A 54 -12.71 1.41 -6.96
C LEU A 54 -13.93 1.46 -7.86
N ALA A 55 -14.71 2.54 -7.82
CA ALA A 55 -15.93 2.63 -8.61
C ALA A 55 -16.09 4.03 -9.22
N VAL A 56 -16.41 4.07 -10.52
CA VAL A 56 -16.87 5.25 -11.25
C VAL A 56 -18.38 5.28 -11.17
N LEU A 57 -18.96 6.45 -10.91
CA LEU A 57 -20.39 6.67 -10.72
C LEU A 57 -20.96 7.53 -11.86
N ASP A 58 -22.29 7.39 -12.12
CA ASP A 58 -23.03 8.23 -13.06
C ASP A 58 -23.49 9.57 -12.47
N GLY A 59 -23.21 9.83 -11.19
CA GLY A 59 -23.55 11.06 -10.47
C GLY A 59 -22.80 11.17 -9.15
N GLU A 60 -23.17 12.14 -8.32
CA GLU A 60 -22.54 12.42 -7.03
C GLU A 60 -22.73 11.26 -6.05
N SER A 61 -21.72 11.00 -5.23
CA SER A 61 -21.79 10.03 -4.14
C SER A 61 -22.52 10.59 -2.91
N ALA A 62 -22.90 9.71 -1.97
CA ALA A 62 -23.42 10.10 -0.65
C ALA A 62 -22.32 10.20 0.41
N VAL A 63 -21.05 10.19 0.04
CA VAL A 63 -19.95 10.43 0.98
C VAL A 63 -20.01 11.88 1.46
N PRO A 64 -20.06 12.14 2.78
CA PRO A 64 -20.15 13.51 3.28
C PRO A 64 -18.86 14.31 3.09
N ALA A 65 -18.99 15.64 3.07
CA ALA A 65 -17.83 16.53 3.09
C ALA A 65 -16.94 16.25 4.30
N PRO A 66 -15.61 16.31 4.17
CA PRO A 66 -14.82 16.76 3.02
C PRO A 66 -14.48 15.67 1.99
N GLY A 67 -15.26 14.63 1.84
CA GLY A 67 -15.06 13.57 0.86
C GLY A 67 -14.27 12.37 1.37
N GLY A 68 -14.28 12.11 2.67
CA GLY A 68 -13.66 10.93 3.26
C GLY A 68 -14.19 10.58 4.64
N ILE A 69 -14.36 9.29 4.90
CA ILE A 69 -14.81 8.75 6.19
C ILE A 69 -13.87 7.63 6.61
N GLN A 70 -13.41 7.67 7.86
CA GLN A 70 -12.62 6.62 8.49
C GLN A 70 -13.55 5.68 9.26
N SER A 71 -13.36 4.37 9.06
CA SER A 71 -14.02 3.29 9.81
C SER A 71 -15.51 3.53 10.02
N PRO A 72 -16.32 3.69 8.94
CA PRO A 72 -17.73 4.00 9.08
C PRO A 72 -18.54 2.85 9.72
N ASP A 73 -18.07 1.61 9.59
CA ASP A 73 -18.59 0.40 10.22
C ASP A 73 -17.52 -0.67 10.37
N ASP A 74 -17.87 -1.85 10.89
CA ASP A 74 -16.95 -2.95 11.16
C ASP A 74 -16.35 -3.58 9.88
N SER A 75 -17.03 -3.45 8.75
CA SER A 75 -16.61 -4.01 7.47
C SER A 75 -15.69 -3.07 6.71
N LEU A 76 -15.81 -1.76 6.94
CA LEU A 76 -15.16 -0.73 6.16
C LEU A 76 -14.10 0.01 6.97
N GLN A 77 -12.92 0.14 6.39
CA GLN A 77 -11.81 0.90 6.98
C GLN A 77 -11.79 2.35 6.53
N PHE A 78 -12.13 2.60 5.27
CA PHE A 78 -12.08 3.94 4.69
C PHE A 78 -12.96 4.04 3.45
N VAL A 79 -13.66 5.16 3.30
CA VAL A 79 -14.40 5.50 2.07
C VAL A 79 -14.01 6.90 1.64
N ALA A 80 -13.69 7.09 0.37
CA ALA A 80 -13.33 8.38 -0.20
C ALA A 80 -14.14 8.68 -1.46
N ASP A 81 -14.64 9.90 -1.57
CA ASP A 81 -15.10 10.50 -2.82
C ASP A 81 -13.93 11.24 -3.47
N ASN A 82 -13.41 10.66 -4.55
CA ASN A 82 -12.24 11.21 -5.24
C ASN A 82 -12.59 12.47 -6.07
N TYR A 83 -13.85 12.63 -6.47
CA TYR A 83 -14.32 13.83 -7.16
C TYR A 83 -14.40 15.02 -6.19
N MET A 84 -15.05 14.83 -5.04
CA MET A 84 -15.14 15.86 -3.99
C MET A 84 -13.76 16.29 -3.47
N LYS A 85 -12.81 15.34 -3.39
CA LYS A 85 -11.42 15.63 -3.00
C LYS A 85 -10.58 16.27 -4.10
N GLY A 86 -11.13 16.48 -5.30
CA GLY A 86 -10.40 17.06 -6.42
C GLY A 86 -9.33 16.15 -7.04
N ILE A 87 -9.37 14.86 -6.74
CA ILE A 87 -8.44 13.85 -7.28
C ILE A 87 -8.92 13.36 -8.66
N SER A 88 -10.24 13.15 -8.80
CA SER A 88 -10.87 12.71 -10.04
C SER A 88 -11.64 13.85 -10.69
N GLN A 89 -11.69 13.90 -12.02
CA GLN A 89 -12.53 14.83 -12.77
C GLN A 89 -13.95 14.30 -13.02
N ILE A 90 -14.20 13.03 -12.72
CA ILE A 90 -15.50 12.38 -12.80
C ILE A 90 -15.87 11.79 -11.45
N PRO A 91 -17.17 11.63 -11.14
CA PRO A 91 -17.60 11.02 -9.90
C PRO A 91 -17.01 9.62 -9.71
N ALA A 92 -16.25 9.45 -8.64
CA ALA A 92 -15.58 8.18 -8.35
C ALA A 92 -15.33 8.02 -6.86
N ILE A 93 -15.53 6.81 -6.34
CA ILE A 93 -15.25 6.46 -4.95
C ILE A 93 -14.18 5.38 -4.83
N THR A 94 -13.46 5.44 -3.73
CA THR A 94 -12.56 4.37 -3.28
C THR A 94 -13.06 3.87 -1.93
N VAL A 95 -13.23 2.57 -1.80
CA VAL A 95 -13.63 1.91 -0.56
C VAL A 95 -12.57 0.92 -0.15
N HIS A 96 -12.01 1.06 1.04
CA HIS A 96 -11.12 0.09 1.68
C HIS A 96 -11.89 -0.67 2.75
N PHE A 97 -11.80 -1.98 2.68
CA PHE A 97 -12.41 -2.87 3.64
C PHE A 97 -11.50 -3.09 4.86
N SER A 98 -12.10 -3.38 6.01
CA SER A 98 -11.33 -3.63 7.23
C SER A 98 -10.45 -4.88 7.09
N PRO A 99 -9.36 -4.99 7.86
CA PRO A 99 -8.50 -6.16 7.84
C PRO A 99 -9.24 -7.47 8.12
N ALA A 100 -10.17 -7.46 9.10
CA ALA A 100 -10.95 -8.64 9.46
C ALA A 100 -11.86 -9.09 8.31
N PHE A 101 -12.59 -8.15 7.70
CA PHE A 101 -13.42 -8.43 6.52
C PHE A 101 -12.57 -8.92 5.35
N SER A 102 -11.45 -8.26 5.10
CA SER A 102 -10.55 -8.59 3.99
C SER A 102 -9.96 -10.00 4.13
N GLU A 103 -9.57 -10.38 5.35
CA GLU A 103 -9.04 -11.73 5.61
C GLU A 103 -10.11 -12.80 5.43
N GLN A 104 -11.34 -12.55 5.93
CA GLN A 104 -12.46 -13.47 5.80
C GLN A 104 -12.83 -13.75 4.34
N HIS A 105 -12.77 -12.75 3.46
CA HIS A 105 -13.23 -12.80 2.08
C HIS A 105 -12.09 -12.83 1.05
N TRP A 106 -10.85 -13.04 1.50
CA TRP A 106 -9.68 -12.98 0.63
C TRP A 106 -9.70 -13.97 -0.52
N ASP A 107 -10.15 -15.19 -0.25
CA ASP A 107 -10.14 -16.31 -1.19
C ASP A 107 -11.52 -16.57 -1.83
N ASP A 108 -12.49 -15.67 -1.62
CA ASP A 108 -13.80 -15.77 -2.26
C ASP A 108 -13.68 -15.72 -3.79
N GLU A 109 -14.64 -16.37 -4.45
CA GLU A 109 -14.72 -16.37 -5.90
C GLU A 109 -14.83 -14.94 -6.43
N PRO A 110 -14.07 -14.55 -7.49
CA PRO A 110 -13.92 -13.15 -7.91
C PRO A 110 -15.24 -12.41 -8.18
N HIS A 111 -16.21 -13.07 -8.84
CA HIS A 111 -17.50 -12.44 -9.12
C HIS A 111 -18.35 -12.26 -7.86
N ALA A 112 -18.40 -13.27 -7.00
CA ALA A 112 -19.11 -13.20 -5.72
C ALA A 112 -18.52 -12.14 -4.80
N LEU A 113 -17.19 -12.08 -4.71
CA LEU A 113 -16.46 -11.04 -3.98
C LEU A 113 -16.85 -9.65 -4.49
N HIS A 114 -16.78 -9.43 -5.80
CA HIS A 114 -17.10 -8.14 -6.40
C HIS A 114 -18.52 -7.67 -6.04
N GLN A 115 -19.53 -8.55 -6.15
CA GLN A 115 -20.91 -8.24 -5.77
C GLN A 115 -21.03 -7.96 -4.27
N LEU A 116 -20.31 -8.70 -3.42
CA LEU A 116 -20.28 -8.48 -1.98
C LEU A 116 -19.74 -7.09 -1.64
N LEU A 117 -18.60 -6.68 -2.26
CA LEU A 117 -18.00 -5.38 -2.01
C LEU A 117 -18.92 -4.24 -2.47
N ILE A 118 -19.59 -4.37 -3.62
CA ILE A 118 -20.60 -3.39 -4.09
C ILE A 118 -21.75 -3.28 -3.09
N LYS A 119 -22.25 -4.39 -2.57
CA LYS A 119 -23.34 -4.40 -1.59
C LYS A 119 -22.97 -3.61 -0.32
N HIS A 120 -21.74 -3.78 0.19
CA HIS A 120 -21.27 -3.02 1.36
C HIS A 120 -21.05 -1.54 1.05
N ALA A 121 -20.66 -1.19 -0.18
CA ALA A 121 -20.48 0.20 -0.61
C ALA A 121 -21.82 0.92 -0.93
N GLN A 122 -22.94 0.21 -1.04
CA GLN A 122 -24.23 0.71 -1.55
C GLN A 122 -24.70 1.99 -0.85
N HIS A 123 -24.50 2.10 0.47
CA HIS A 123 -24.91 3.27 1.25
C HIS A 123 -24.20 4.56 0.78
N PHE A 124 -22.99 4.45 0.29
CA PHE A 124 -22.16 5.58 -0.15
C PHE A 124 -22.39 5.99 -1.61
N LEU A 125 -23.16 5.21 -2.38
CA LEU A 125 -23.51 5.56 -3.75
C LEU A 125 -24.57 6.66 -3.82
N GLY A 126 -25.45 6.77 -2.80
CA GLY A 126 -26.58 7.69 -2.81
C GLY A 126 -27.62 7.28 -3.86
N GLN A 127 -27.92 8.18 -4.78
CA GLN A 127 -28.81 7.94 -5.94
C GLN A 127 -28.07 7.48 -7.18
N SER A 128 -26.74 7.47 -7.15
CA SER A 128 -25.90 7.16 -8.28
C SER A 128 -25.72 5.65 -8.46
N ARG A 129 -25.42 5.25 -9.69
CA ARG A 129 -25.13 3.88 -10.06
C ARG A 129 -23.65 3.75 -10.43
N ILE A 130 -23.12 2.58 -10.21
CA ILE A 130 -21.76 2.24 -10.65
C ILE A 130 -21.79 2.03 -12.18
N VAL A 131 -20.97 2.79 -12.88
CA VAL A 131 -20.74 2.69 -14.34
C VAL A 131 -19.64 1.67 -14.62
N GLU A 132 -18.56 1.74 -13.83
CA GLU A 132 -17.41 0.85 -13.91
C GLU A 132 -16.85 0.62 -12.51
N SER A 133 -16.36 -0.58 -12.24
CA SER A 133 -15.70 -0.85 -10.96
C SER A 133 -14.62 -1.92 -11.07
N GLN A 134 -13.68 -1.86 -10.13
CA GLN A 134 -12.56 -2.77 -10.03
C GLN A 134 -12.32 -3.17 -8.59
N VAL A 135 -12.09 -4.46 -8.34
CA VAL A 135 -11.61 -4.98 -7.06
C VAL A 135 -10.08 -4.98 -7.05
N LYS A 136 -9.51 -4.48 -5.97
CA LYS A 136 -8.09 -4.56 -5.67
C LYS A 136 -7.86 -5.41 -4.43
N LYS A 137 -6.86 -6.30 -4.50
CA LYS A 137 -6.39 -7.12 -3.39
C LYS A 137 -4.97 -6.70 -3.03
N TRP A 138 -4.79 -6.03 -1.89
CA TRP A 138 -3.47 -5.67 -1.38
C TRP A 138 -3.07 -6.62 -0.26
N ARG A 139 -2.12 -7.50 -0.59
CA ARG A 139 -1.63 -8.52 0.35
C ARG A 139 -0.82 -7.92 1.48
N PHE A 140 -0.11 -6.83 1.22
CA PHE A 140 0.77 -6.16 2.17
C PHE A 140 0.32 -4.71 2.33
N ALA A 141 -0.68 -4.50 3.18
CA ALA A 141 -1.27 -3.20 3.51
C ALA A 141 -1.74 -3.26 4.94
N PRO A 142 -1.81 -2.24 5.71
CA PRO A 142 -0.68 -1.59 6.33
C PRO A 142 0.18 -2.54 7.21
N PRO A 143 1.42 -2.20 7.56
CA PRO A 143 2.23 -2.99 8.50
C PRO A 143 1.67 -2.89 9.93
N ARG A 144 1.56 -4.06 10.62
CA ARG A 144 1.10 -4.14 12.01
C ARG A 144 2.21 -3.88 13.01
N THR A 145 3.42 -4.35 12.69
CA THR A 145 4.59 -4.26 13.55
C THR A 145 5.72 -3.60 12.77
N PRO A 146 5.68 -2.27 12.60
CA PRO A 146 6.71 -1.57 11.84
C PRO A 146 8.08 -1.67 12.53
N TRP A 147 9.13 -1.64 11.73
CA TRP A 147 10.49 -1.50 12.23
C TRP A 147 10.62 -0.17 13.00
N PRO A 148 11.27 -0.14 14.18
CA PRO A 148 11.24 1.03 15.06
C PRO A 148 12.03 2.23 14.54
N GLN A 149 12.94 2.03 13.59
CA GLN A 149 13.77 3.07 12.99
C GLN A 149 13.22 3.48 11.63
N ARG A 150 13.58 4.67 11.16
CA ARG A 150 13.13 5.20 9.86
C ARG A 150 13.66 4.44 8.65
N ILE A 151 14.84 3.82 8.79
CA ILE A 151 15.49 2.98 7.78
C ILE A 151 16.18 1.81 8.46
N TRP A 152 16.50 0.80 7.68
CA TRP A 152 17.55 -0.15 7.99
C TRP A 152 18.64 -0.01 6.93
N GLN A 153 19.90 0.01 7.33
CA GLN A 153 21.03 0.17 6.45
C GLN A 153 22.11 -0.87 6.74
N HIS A 154 22.68 -1.42 5.67
CA HIS A 154 23.87 -2.24 5.70
C HIS A 154 24.79 -1.84 4.53
N GLU A 155 25.94 -1.28 4.83
CA GLU A 155 26.82 -0.70 3.80
C GLU A 155 26.05 0.27 2.88
N SER A 156 26.03 -0.01 1.56
CA SER A 156 25.35 0.78 0.55
C SER A 156 23.92 0.30 0.21
N LEU A 157 23.37 -0.63 1.01
CA LEU A 157 21.97 -1.04 0.94
C LEU A 157 21.15 -0.33 2.01
N VAL A 158 20.04 0.26 1.60
CA VAL A 158 19.06 0.86 2.51
C VAL A 158 17.68 0.26 2.25
N ILE A 159 16.98 -0.15 3.30
CA ILE A 159 15.56 -0.51 3.26
C ILE A 159 14.77 0.63 3.90
N ALA A 160 13.78 1.15 3.17
CA ALA A 160 12.93 2.26 3.56
C ALA A 160 11.47 1.99 3.14
N GLY A 161 10.52 2.75 3.67
CA GLY A 161 9.11 2.63 3.28
C GLY A 161 8.15 2.76 4.46
N ASP A 162 6.92 2.36 4.25
CA ASP A 162 5.82 2.44 5.21
C ASP A 162 5.96 1.50 6.42
N ALA A 163 6.76 0.44 6.27
CA ALA A 163 7.08 -0.45 7.39
C ALA A 163 8.13 0.11 8.35
N MET A 164 8.67 1.30 8.10
CA MET A 164 9.71 1.94 8.90
C MET A 164 9.11 3.03 9.79
N SER A 165 9.06 2.79 11.12
CA SER A 165 8.65 3.73 12.20
C SER A 165 7.28 4.40 12.07
N GLY A 166 6.48 4.11 11.06
CA GLY A 166 5.13 4.69 10.95
C GLY A 166 4.39 4.30 9.68
N PRO A 167 3.31 3.50 9.80
CA PRO A 167 2.55 2.98 8.65
C PRO A 167 1.58 4.02 8.07
N LYS A 168 2.09 5.21 7.77
CA LYS A 168 1.34 6.34 7.20
C LYS A 168 2.15 7.00 6.09
N VAL A 169 1.48 7.77 5.23
CA VAL A 169 2.13 8.55 4.16
C VAL A 169 3.29 9.40 4.69
N GLU A 170 3.08 10.08 5.81
CA GLU A 170 4.13 10.87 6.47
C GLU A 170 5.32 9.99 6.90
N GLY A 171 5.06 8.84 7.54
CA GLY A 171 6.11 7.91 7.95
C GLY A 171 6.93 7.39 6.77
N ALA A 172 6.27 7.02 5.68
CA ALA A 172 6.94 6.59 4.45
C ALA A 172 7.79 7.70 3.82
N ALA A 173 7.28 8.94 3.81
CA ALA A 173 8.02 10.11 3.31
C ALA A 173 9.26 10.40 4.16
N LEU A 174 9.13 10.39 5.49
CA LEU A 174 10.25 10.58 6.42
C LEU A 174 11.29 9.46 6.32
N SER A 175 10.84 8.22 6.07
CA SER A 175 11.73 7.09 5.79
C SER A 175 12.51 7.30 4.49
N GLY A 176 11.86 7.76 3.43
CA GLY A 176 12.52 8.10 2.16
C GLY A 176 13.56 9.21 2.30
N LEU A 177 13.26 10.27 3.07
CA LEU A 177 14.22 11.34 3.37
C LEU A 177 15.43 10.82 4.16
N ALA A 178 15.21 9.93 5.14
CA ALA A 178 16.29 9.32 5.89
C ALA A 178 17.16 8.43 5.00
N ALA A 179 16.56 7.69 4.06
CA ALA A 179 17.29 6.88 3.09
C ALA A 179 18.17 7.74 2.15
N ALA A 180 17.63 8.86 1.66
CA ALA A 180 18.37 9.79 0.82
C ALA A 180 19.60 10.37 1.55
N ASN A 181 19.44 10.78 2.81
CA ASN A 181 20.54 11.27 3.63
C ASN A 181 21.62 10.20 3.84
N ALA A 182 21.20 8.96 4.19
CA ALA A 182 22.13 7.86 4.40
C ALA A 182 23.00 7.55 3.16
N ILE A 183 22.38 7.58 1.95
CA ILE A 183 23.14 7.38 0.70
C ILE A 183 24.06 8.57 0.40
N SER A 184 23.63 9.80 0.67
CA SER A 184 24.46 10.99 0.44
C SER A 184 25.71 11.00 1.33
N GLU A 185 25.63 10.48 2.55
CA GLU A 185 26.76 10.35 3.46
C GLU A 185 27.81 9.33 2.99
N LEU A 186 27.41 8.32 2.21
CA LEU A 186 28.32 7.34 1.63
C LEU A 186 29.18 7.90 0.48
N GLN A 187 28.78 9.03 -0.11
CA GLN A 187 29.45 9.65 -1.25
C GLN A 187 30.46 10.73 -0.82
N ASN A 188 30.53 11.06 0.47
CA ASN A 188 31.44 12.02 1.05
C ASN A 188 32.59 11.32 1.79
#